data_db716a47b8ad171f95ac405ad74ce652
#
_entry.id   db716a47b8ad171f95ac405ad74ce652
#
_cell.length_a   1.000
_cell.length_b   1.000
_cell.length_c   1.000
_cell.angle_alpha   90.00
_cell.angle_beta   90.00
_cell.angle_gamma   90.00
#
_symmetry.space_group_name_H-M   'P 1'
#
loop_
_entity.id
_entity.type
_entity.pdbx_description
1 polymer ?
#
loop_
_entity_poly.entity_id
_entity_poly.type
_entity_poly.pdbx_seq_one_letter_code
_entity_poly.pdbx_strand_id
1 'polypeptide(L)'
;MKNILMLGTGGTIASEMTPDGLTPELTPQQLLRYVPAISSLCRVDCKSLFSLDSTNITPAHWITVAQALRDNYAHYDGFVISHGTDTMAYTAAALSYLVQGADKPIMITGAQKPINYDSTDSKLNLTDAFVCACSGQLAGVDIVFSGRVILGTRARKTCSKSFAAFSSINYPDLAILHDHRLMRYIAPDTLPAPLFYDKLDEHVALVKMVPGTDPEVLDFLLTRNDALIIECFGVGGLPSYNDSRLFELVKRHTVEGKFIVMTTQVQNEGSDLSVYSVGHSLKSNPLVLEAYDMTTEAVYAKMMWILGQTKDQIGRAHV
;
A
#
# COMPACT_ATOMS: atom_id res chain seq x y z
N MET A 1 1.34 -10.80 -28.97
CA MET A 1 0.27 -10.39 -28.01
C MET A 1 0.76 -10.81 -26.65
N LYS A 2 0.74 -9.91 -25.65
CA LYS A 2 1.21 -10.21 -24.28
C LYS A 2 0.25 -11.13 -23.55
N ASN A 3 0.76 -11.92 -22.61
CA ASN A 3 -0.02 -12.79 -21.73
C ASN A 3 -0.09 -12.12 -20.35
N ILE A 4 -1.28 -11.79 -19.89
CA ILE A 4 -1.52 -11.11 -18.62
C ILE A 4 -2.30 -12.02 -17.69
N LEU A 5 -1.87 -12.13 -16.43
CA LEU A 5 -2.64 -12.83 -15.40
C LEU A 5 -3.46 -11.80 -14.61
N MET A 6 -4.79 -11.99 -14.61
CA MET A 6 -5.68 -11.24 -13.73
C MET A 6 -5.93 -12.01 -12.44
N LEU A 7 -5.57 -11.39 -11.31
CA LEU A 7 -5.83 -11.91 -9.96
C LEU A 7 -7.03 -11.17 -9.37
N GLY A 8 -8.06 -11.91 -8.97
CA GLY A 8 -9.23 -11.36 -8.30
C GLY A 8 -9.13 -11.50 -6.79
N THR A 9 -9.38 -10.42 -6.06
CA THR A 9 -9.42 -10.39 -4.60
C THR A 9 -10.78 -9.92 -4.05
N GLY A 10 -11.74 -9.61 -4.92
CA GLY A 10 -13.06 -9.09 -4.55
C GLY A 10 -13.14 -7.56 -4.69
N GLY A 11 -13.68 -6.91 -3.69
CA GLY A 11 -13.88 -5.45 -3.64
C GLY A 11 -15.12 -4.97 -4.41
N THR A 12 -15.41 -3.67 -4.30
CA THR A 12 -16.60 -3.04 -4.87
C THR A 12 -16.73 -3.24 -6.38
N ILE A 13 -15.60 -3.27 -7.12
CA ILE A 13 -15.60 -3.53 -8.57
C ILE A 13 -16.30 -4.84 -8.93
N ALA A 14 -16.16 -5.84 -8.06
CA ALA A 14 -16.73 -7.19 -8.22
C ALA A 14 -18.04 -7.38 -7.44
N SER A 15 -18.60 -6.32 -6.84
CA SER A 15 -19.78 -6.45 -5.98
C SER A 15 -21.08 -6.40 -6.77
N GLU A 16 -22.06 -7.13 -6.27
CA GLU A 16 -23.46 -7.05 -6.67
C GLU A 16 -24.32 -6.64 -5.47
N MET A 17 -25.48 -6.07 -5.76
CA MET A 17 -26.42 -5.67 -4.71
C MET A 17 -27.15 -6.90 -4.20
N THR A 18 -27.01 -7.19 -2.93
CA THR A 18 -27.75 -8.24 -2.21
C THR A 18 -28.71 -7.61 -1.20
N PRO A 19 -29.63 -8.38 -0.59
CA PRO A 19 -30.48 -7.87 0.49
C PRO A 19 -29.71 -7.28 1.67
N ASP A 20 -28.48 -7.76 1.91
CA ASP A 20 -27.61 -7.33 3.00
C ASP A 20 -26.62 -6.21 2.59
N GLY A 21 -26.71 -5.70 1.35
CA GLY A 21 -25.85 -4.67 0.78
C GLY A 21 -24.96 -5.18 -0.34
N LEU A 22 -23.91 -4.38 -0.68
CA LEU A 22 -22.94 -4.74 -1.73
C LEU A 22 -22.02 -5.87 -1.24
N THR A 23 -21.99 -6.97 -1.99
CA THR A 23 -21.16 -8.15 -1.70
C THR A 23 -20.31 -8.51 -2.92
N PRO A 24 -18.98 -8.74 -2.80
CA PRO A 24 -18.14 -9.16 -3.91
C PRO A 24 -18.48 -10.59 -4.36
N GLU A 25 -19.14 -10.74 -5.50
CA GLU A 25 -19.60 -12.02 -6.05
C GLU A 25 -19.04 -12.33 -7.44
N LEU A 26 -18.68 -11.28 -8.21
CA LEU A 26 -18.20 -11.47 -9.58
C LEU A 26 -16.76 -12.00 -9.60
N THR A 27 -16.55 -13.04 -10.38
CA THR A 27 -15.21 -13.56 -10.69
C THR A 27 -14.46 -12.64 -11.65
N PRO A 28 -13.11 -12.72 -11.72
CA PRO A 28 -12.33 -11.99 -12.72
C PRO A 28 -12.80 -12.22 -14.16
N GLN A 29 -13.17 -13.45 -14.50
CA GLN A 29 -13.71 -13.79 -15.82
C GLN A 29 -15.03 -13.07 -16.13
N GLN A 30 -15.89 -12.91 -15.12
CA GLN A 30 -17.15 -12.18 -15.26
C GLN A 30 -16.90 -10.69 -15.41
N LEU A 31 -15.92 -10.11 -14.68
CA LEU A 31 -15.52 -8.70 -14.83
C LEU A 31 -15.06 -8.39 -16.26
N LEU A 32 -14.29 -9.27 -16.89
CA LEU A 32 -13.81 -9.09 -18.26
C LEU A 32 -14.94 -9.02 -19.31
N ARG A 33 -16.09 -9.61 -19.03
CA ARG A 33 -17.25 -9.52 -19.95
C ARG A 33 -17.80 -8.10 -20.09
N TYR A 34 -17.60 -7.25 -19.08
CA TYR A 34 -18.00 -5.84 -19.10
C TYR A 34 -17.04 -4.94 -19.89
N VAL A 35 -15.84 -5.43 -20.21
CA VAL A 35 -14.77 -4.71 -20.89
C VAL A 35 -14.18 -5.55 -22.05
N PRO A 36 -14.99 -5.94 -23.05
CA PRO A 36 -14.59 -6.89 -24.09
C PRO A 36 -13.41 -6.39 -24.94
N ALA A 37 -13.16 -5.08 -24.99
CA ALA A 37 -12.03 -4.49 -25.73
C ALA A 37 -10.66 -4.98 -25.22
N ILE A 38 -10.56 -5.48 -23.99
CA ILE A 38 -9.31 -6.03 -23.43
C ILE A 38 -8.81 -7.24 -24.25
N SER A 39 -9.72 -8.04 -24.81
CA SER A 39 -9.36 -9.18 -25.65
C SER A 39 -8.55 -8.81 -26.91
N SER A 40 -8.65 -7.57 -27.38
CA SER A 40 -7.85 -7.04 -28.47
C SER A 40 -6.46 -6.56 -28.04
N LEU A 41 -6.27 -6.28 -26.73
CA LEU A 41 -5.00 -5.80 -26.18
C LEU A 41 -4.05 -6.95 -25.83
N CYS A 42 -4.56 -8.01 -25.21
CA CYS A 42 -3.75 -9.11 -24.66
C CYS A 42 -4.55 -10.40 -24.52
N ARG A 43 -3.84 -11.50 -24.27
CA ARG A 43 -4.43 -12.74 -23.75
C ARG A 43 -4.51 -12.62 -22.23
N VAL A 44 -5.64 -12.98 -21.65
CA VAL A 44 -5.86 -12.87 -20.21
C VAL A 44 -6.24 -14.24 -19.64
N ASP A 45 -5.42 -14.71 -18.71
CA ASP A 45 -5.81 -15.77 -17.81
C ASP A 45 -6.26 -15.16 -16.47
N CYS A 46 -7.20 -15.82 -15.81
CA CYS A 46 -7.82 -15.32 -14.60
C CYS A 46 -7.68 -16.33 -13.46
N LYS A 47 -7.34 -15.82 -12.28
CA LYS A 47 -7.32 -16.58 -11.04
C LYS A 47 -8.01 -15.81 -9.94
N SER A 48 -9.06 -16.37 -9.35
CA SER A 48 -9.64 -15.83 -8.12
C SER A 48 -8.83 -16.34 -6.94
N LEU A 49 -8.29 -15.44 -6.12
CA LEU A 49 -7.55 -15.79 -4.91
C LEU A 49 -8.50 -15.87 -3.72
N PHE A 50 -9.33 -14.86 -3.58
CA PHE A 50 -10.40 -14.76 -2.59
C PHE A 50 -11.43 -13.73 -3.08
N SER A 51 -12.56 -13.62 -2.40
CA SER A 51 -13.60 -12.62 -2.69
C SER A 51 -14.00 -11.94 -1.40
N LEU A 52 -13.32 -10.81 -1.09
CA LEU A 52 -13.50 -10.09 0.17
C LEU A 52 -13.81 -8.62 -0.08
N ASP A 53 -14.57 -8.02 0.83
CA ASP A 53 -14.50 -6.60 1.07
C ASP A 53 -13.10 -6.27 1.57
N SER A 54 -12.48 -5.21 1.04
CA SER A 54 -11.08 -4.89 1.37
C SER A 54 -10.87 -4.52 2.85
N THR A 55 -11.91 -4.16 3.57
CA THR A 55 -11.86 -3.95 5.03
C THR A 55 -11.48 -5.22 5.80
N ASN A 56 -11.65 -6.39 5.18
CA ASN A 56 -11.31 -7.71 5.74
C ASN A 56 -9.95 -8.24 5.26
N ILE A 57 -9.19 -7.47 4.50
CA ILE A 57 -7.84 -7.85 4.07
C ILE A 57 -6.89 -7.79 5.28
N THR A 58 -6.07 -8.83 5.42
CA THR A 58 -5.06 -8.98 6.46
C THR A 58 -3.68 -9.21 5.83
N PRO A 59 -2.58 -9.12 6.59
CA PRO A 59 -1.23 -9.43 6.09
C PRO A 59 -1.10 -10.82 5.46
N ALA A 60 -1.82 -11.82 5.94
CA ALA A 60 -1.86 -13.15 5.34
C ALA A 60 -2.38 -13.14 3.89
N HIS A 61 -3.32 -12.26 3.58
CA HIS A 61 -3.81 -12.08 2.20
C HIS A 61 -2.76 -11.43 1.30
N TRP A 62 -1.95 -10.48 1.80
CA TRP A 62 -0.82 -9.91 1.05
C TRP A 62 0.22 -10.96 0.68
N ILE A 63 0.55 -11.85 1.64
CA ILE A 63 1.44 -13.01 1.39
C ILE A 63 0.84 -13.92 0.32
N THR A 64 -0.47 -14.22 0.38
CA THR A 64 -1.15 -15.05 -0.63
C THR A 64 -1.05 -14.43 -2.03
N VAL A 65 -1.24 -13.12 -2.16
CA VAL A 65 -1.09 -12.42 -3.45
C VAL A 65 0.37 -12.46 -3.93
N ALA A 66 1.34 -12.18 -3.05
CA ALA A 66 2.76 -12.21 -3.39
C ALA A 66 3.22 -13.61 -3.84
N GLN A 67 2.74 -14.67 -3.18
CA GLN A 67 2.98 -16.06 -3.57
C GLN A 67 2.38 -16.36 -4.95
N ALA A 68 1.15 -15.91 -5.20
CA ALA A 68 0.51 -16.10 -6.51
C ALA A 68 1.28 -15.36 -7.63
N LEU A 69 1.83 -14.17 -7.36
CA LEU A 69 2.70 -13.46 -8.29
C LEU A 69 3.99 -14.25 -8.54
N ARG A 70 4.70 -14.66 -7.49
CA ARG A 70 5.94 -15.45 -7.58
C ARG A 70 5.76 -16.71 -8.41
N ASP A 71 4.74 -17.51 -8.08
CA ASP A 71 4.52 -18.82 -8.70
C ASP A 71 4.15 -18.72 -10.19
N ASN A 72 3.65 -17.54 -10.62
CA ASN A 72 3.24 -17.28 -12.01
C ASN A 72 4.18 -16.31 -12.74
N TYR A 73 5.19 -15.75 -12.06
CA TYR A 73 6.00 -14.67 -12.60
C TYR A 73 6.68 -15.01 -13.92
N ALA A 74 7.21 -16.23 -14.07
CA ALA A 74 7.88 -16.66 -15.28
C ALA A 74 6.94 -16.88 -16.48
N HIS A 75 5.63 -17.07 -16.25
CA HIS A 75 4.69 -17.50 -17.27
C HIS A 75 3.91 -16.35 -17.92
N TYR A 76 3.90 -15.15 -17.30
CA TYR A 76 3.13 -14.00 -17.77
C TYR A 76 4.02 -12.78 -18.00
N ASP A 77 3.60 -11.90 -18.89
CA ASP A 77 4.29 -10.66 -19.22
C ASP A 77 3.93 -9.51 -18.25
N GLY A 78 2.88 -9.68 -17.45
CA GLY A 78 2.41 -8.71 -16.47
C GLY A 78 1.18 -9.21 -15.71
N PHE A 79 0.77 -8.43 -14.72
CA PHE A 79 -0.29 -8.80 -13.79
C PHE A 79 -1.26 -7.64 -13.60
N VAL A 80 -2.55 -7.96 -13.47
CA VAL A 80 -3.60 -7.02 -13.07
C VAL A 80 -4.30 -7.61 -11.85
N ILE A 81 -4.42 -6.83 -10.77
CA ILE A 81 -5.05 -7.24 -9.53
C ILE A 81 -6.30 -6.39 -9.34
N SER A 82 -7.48 -7.00 -9.32
CA SER A 82 -8.71 -6.32 -8.91
C SER A 82 -8.88 -6.37 -7.41
N HIS A 83 -9.06 -5.21 -6.76
CA HIS A 83 -9.04 -5.06 -5.31
C HIS A 83 -10.08 -4.05 -4.84
N GLY A 84 -10.54 -4.16 -3.61
CA GLY A 84 -11.38 -3.15 -2.97
C GLY A 84 -10.57 -1.90 -2.59
N THR A 85 -11.20 -0.72 -2.65
CA THR A 85 -10.48 0.56 -2.57
C THR A 85 -10.00 0.94 -1.17
N ASP A 86 -10.63 0.44 -0.09
CA ASP A 86 -10.37 0.93 1.27
C ASP A 86 -8.97 0.59 1.79
N THR A 87 -8.45 -0.58 1.45
CA THR A 87 -7.10 -1.01 1.85
C THR A 87 -6.16 -1.23 0.66
N MET A 88 -6.54 -0.77 -0.55
CA MET A 88 -5.72 -0.93 -1.75
C MET A 88 -4.33 -0.33 -1.60
N ALA A 89 -4.19 0.84 -0.97
CA ALA A 89 -2.91 1.49 -0.75
C ALA A 89 -1.99 0.68 0.19
N TYR A 90 -2.56 0.06 1.23
CA TYR A 90 -1.82 -0.87 2.10
C TYR A 90 -1.35 -2.11 1.33
N THR A 91 -2.23 -2.71 0.53
CA THR A 91 -1.88 -3.87 -0.29
C THR A 91 -0.81 -3.53 -1.33
N ALA A 92 -0.91 -2.38 -2.00
CA ALA A 92 0.09 -1.92 -2.95
C ALA A 92 1.46 -1.70 -2.30
N ALA A 93 1.49 -1.05 -1.13
CA ALA A 93 2.70 -0.86 -0.36
C ALA A 93 3.30 -2.21 0.10
N ALA A 94 2.49 -3.12 0.65
CA ALA A 94 2.94 -4.43 1.09
C ALA A 94 3.53 -5.26 -0.06
N LEU A 95 2.85 -5.30 -1.20
CA LEU A 95 3.34 -6.00 -2.39
C LEU A 95 4.63 -5.38 -2.94
N SER A 96 4.80 -4.05 -2.84
CA SER A 96 6.05 -3.38 -3.23
C SER A 96 7.26 -3.85 -2.41
N TYR A 97 7.06 -4.19 -1.12
CA TYR A 97 8.11 -4.75 -0.26
C TYR A 97 8.24 -6.27 -0.38
N LEU A 98 7.15 -6.98 -0.66
CA LEU A 98 7.17 -8.43 -0.85
C LEU A 98 7.69 -8.85 -2.24
N VAL A 99 7.59 -7.95 -3.25
CA VAL A 99 8.04 -8.20 -4.64
C VAL A 99 8.90 -7.02 -5.08
N GLN A 100 10.17 -7.04 -4.71
CA GLN A 100 11.08 -5.92 -4.96
C GLN A 100 11.75 -6.01 -6.32
N GLY A 101 11.93 -4.86 -6.97
CA GLY A 101 12.67 -4.74 -8.23
C GLY A 101 12.02 -5.49 -9.39
N ALA A 102 10.70 -5.73 -9.34
CA ALA A 102 9.99 -6.40 -10.41
C ALA A 102 10.18 -5.69 -11.76
N ASP A 103 10.62 -6.44 -12.77
CA ASP A 103 10.80 -5.98 -14.16
C ASP A 103 9.50 -6.10 -14.98
N LYS A 104 8.46 -6.69 -14.41
CA LYS A 104 7.13 -6.80 -15.01
C LYS A 104 6.12 -5.91 -14.31
N PRO A 105 5.12 -5.37 -15.03
CA PRO A 105 4.07 -4.54 -14.45
C PRO A 105 3.14 -5.38 -13.57
N ILE A 106 2.87 -4.89 -12.36
CA ILE A 106 1.91 -5.43 -11.39
C ILE A 106 0.94 -4.31 -11.07
N MET A 107 -0.15 -4.22 -11.85
CA MET A 107 -1.10 -3.12 -11.80
C MET A 107 -2.27 -3.47 -10.87
N ILE A 108 -2.44 -2.72 -9.80
CA ILE A 108 -3.56 -2.87 -8.86
C ILE A 108 -4.63 -1.85 -9.22
N THR A 109 -5.87 -2.30 -9.32
CA THR A 109 -7.02 -1.44 -9.62
C THR A 109 -8.26 -1.90 -8.89
N GLY A 110 -9.29 -1.07 -8.93
CA GLY A 110 -10.59 -1.31 -8.33
C GLY A 110 -11.58 -0.24 -8.75
N ALA A 111 -12.64 -0.08 -7.99
CA ALA A 111 -13.63 0.94 -8.29
C ALA A 111 -14.39 1.41 -7.06
N GLN A 112 -14.91 2.63 -7.13
CA GLN A 112 -15.83 3.19 -6.14
C GLN A 112 -17.26 2.66 -6.32
N LYS A 113 -17.59 2.18 -7.52
CA LYS A 113 -18.91 1.59 -7.84
C LYS A 113 -18.78 0.26 -8.57
N PRO A 114 -19.74 -0.65 -8.37
CA PRO A 114 -19.79 -1.95 -9.07
C PRO A 114 -19.76 -1.80 -10.59
N ILE A 115 -19.17 -2.79 -11.27
CA ILE A 115 -18.98 -2.74 -12.74
C ILE A 115 -20.27 -2.80 -13.53
N ASN A 116 -21.33 -3.36 -12.97
CA ASN A 116 -22.65 -3.52 -13.56
C ASN A 116 -23.54 -2.28 -13.42
N TYR A 117 -23.05 -1.19 -12.77
CA TYR A 117 -23.81 0.05 -12.66
C TYR A 117 -23.65 0.90 -13.93
N ASP A 118 -24.69 1.66 -14.28
CA ASP A 118 -24.66 2.56 -15.44
C ASP A 118 -23.59 3.65 -15.30
N SER A 119 -23.54 4.28 -14.12
CA SER A 119 -22.51 5.26 -13.79
C SER A 119 -21.47 4.61 -12.88
N THR A 120 -20.37 4.15 -13.46
CA THR A 120 -19.28 3.48 -12.74
C THR A 120 -17.92 3.91 -13.29
N ASP A 121 -16.92 3.92 -12.41
CA ASP A 121 -15.51 4.09 -12.73
C ASP A 121 -14.80 2.75 -13.06
N SER A 122 -15.48 1.62 -12.81
CA SER A 122 -14.92 0.28 -12.93
C SER A 122 -14.36 -0.04 -14.31
N LYS A 123 -15.12 0.28 -15.36
CA LYS A 123 -14.77 -0.08 -16.75
C LYS A 123 -13.52 0.67 -17.19
N LEU A 124 -13.44 1.97 -16.87
CA LEU A 124 -12.28 2.80 -17.17
C LEU A 124 -11.06 2.29 -16.42
N ASN A 125 -11.15 2.14 -15.09
CA ASN A 125 -10.04 1.73 -14.25
C ASN A 125 -9.49 0.35 -14.66
N LEU A 126 -10.38 -0.60 -14.95
CA LEU A 126 -9.96 -1.94 -15.35
C LEU A 126 -9.29 -1.92 -16.74
N THR A 127 -9.85 -1.20 -17.70
CA THR A 127 -9.25 -1.07 -19.06
C THR A 127 -7.88 -0.41 -18.97
N ASP A 128 -7.76 0.69 -18.23
CA ASP A 128 -6.49 1.41 -18.04
C ASP A 128 -5.42 0.54 -17.36
N ALA A 129 -5.80 -0.29 -16.38
CA ALA A 129 -4.87 -1.23 -15.77
C ALA A 129 -4.31 -2.25 -16.78
N PHE A 130 -5.15 -2.76 -17.70
CA PHE A 130 -4.67 -3.65 -18.77
C PHE A 130 -3.83 -2.91 -19.80
N VAL A 131 -4.17 -1.67 -20.17
CA VAL A 131 -3.34 -0.83 -21.05
C VAL A 131 -1.95 -0.65 -20.43
N CYS A 132 -1.87 -0.33 -19.14
CA CYS A 132 -0.62 -0.20 -18.39
C CYS A 132 0.17 -1.51 -18.40
N ALA A 133 -0.47 -2.63 -18.06
CA ALA A 133 0.18 -3.94 -18.03
C ALA A 133 0.71 -4.37 -19.41
N CYS A 134 0.08 -3.94 -20.49
CA CYS A 134 0.46 -4.28 -21.86
C CYS A 134 1.46 -3.29 -22.48
N SER A 135 1.67 -2.11 -21.89
CA SER A 135 2.42 -0.99 -22.48
C SER A 135 3.91 -1.31 -22.75
N GLY A 136 4.52 -2.18 -21.93
CA GLY A 136 5.97 -2.39 -21.93
C GLY A 136 6.76 -1.18 -21.42
N GLN A 137 6.09 -0.21 -20.79
CA GLN A 137 6.70 1.03 -20.31
C GLN A 137 6.72 1.14 -18.78
N LEU A 138 5.97 0.28 -18.09
CA LEU A 138 5.84 0.24 -16.65
C LEU A 138 6.35 -1.08 -16.09
N ALA A 139 6.77 -1.08 -14.84
CA ALA A 139 7.23 -2.26 -14.10
C ALA A 139 7.09 -1.97 -12.60
N GLY A 140 7.10 -3.02 -11.78
CA GLY A 140 6.87 -2.88 -10.35
C GLY A 140 5.39 -2.87 -9.97
N VAL A 141 5.10 -2.51 -8.74
CA VAL A 141 3.75 -2.51 -8.17
C VAL A 141 3.18 -1.09 -8.15
N ASP A 142 2.14 -0.88 -8.95
CA ASP A 142 1.51 0.44 -9.09
C ASP A 142 -0.01 0.35 -8.94
N ILE A 143 -0.61 1.43 -8.48
CA ILE A 143 -2.07 1.61 -8.51
C ILE A 143 -2.44 2.36 -9.79
N VAL A 144 -3.38 1.79 -10.56
CA VAL A 144 -3.99 2.43 -11.72
C VAL A 144 -5.43 2.80 -11.36
N PHE A 145 -5.70 4.10 -11.27
CA PHE A 145 -7.00 4.58 -10.83
C PHE A 145 -7.32 5.98 -11.38
N SER A 146 -8.51 6.14 -11.98
CA SER A 146 -8.96 7.42 -12.53
C SER A 146 -7.97 8.05 -13.51
N GLY A 147 -7.38 7.24 -14.42
CA GLY A 147 -6.43 7.69 -15.44
C GLY A 147 -5.04 8.04 -14.90
N ARG A 148 -4.70 7.67 -13.66
CA ARG A 148 -3.39 7.92 -13.02
C ARG A 148 -2.71 6.61 -12.71
N VAL A 149 -1.38 6.59 -12.84
CA VAL A 149 -0.51 5.50 -12.40
C VAL A 149 0.31 6.00 -11.22
N ILE A 150 0.07 5.42 -10.07
CA ILE A 150 0.65 5.87 -8.80
C ILE A 150 1.55 4.76 -8.26
N LEU A 151 2.78 5.12 -7.88
CA LEU A 151 3.71 4.18 -7.24
C LEU A 151 3.08 3.56 -5.98
N GLY A 152 3.12 2.24 -5.85
CA GLY A 152 2.44 1.52 -4.78
C GLY A 152 2.79 1.97 -3.36
N THR A 153 4.04 2.42 -3.14
CA THR A 153 4.49 2.95 -1.84
C THR A 153 4.15 4.43 -1.62
N ARG A 154 3.58 5.11 -2.62
CA ARG A 154 3.22 6.54 -2.55
C ARG A 154 1.72 6.79 -2.63
N ALA A 155 0.94 5.74 -2.83
CA ALA A 155 -0.49 5.84 -2.97
C ALA A 155 -1.19 6.03 -1.62
N ARG A 156 -2.21 6.89 -1.60
CA ARG A 156 -3.15 7.05 -0.49
C ARG A 156 -4.56 7.26 -1.00
N LYS A 157 -5.55 6.64 -0.33
CA LYS A 157 -6.97 6.95 -0.58
C LYS A 157 -7.32 8.26 0.09
N THR A 158 -7.47 9.33 -0.71
CA THR A 158 -7.70 10.70 -0.23
C THR A 158 -9.17 11.14 -0.32
N CYS A 159 -9.99 10.40 -1.10
CA CYS A 159 -11.42 10.66 -1.22
C CYS A 159 -12.23 9.38 -0.99
N SER A 160 -13.27 9.46 -0.16
CA SER A 160 -14.11 8.31 0.17
C SER A 160 -15.21 8.01 -0.86
N LYS A 161 -15.59 9.00 -1.69
CA LYS A 161 -16.74 8.90 -2.62
C LYS A 161 -16.39 9.25 -4.07
N SER A 162 -15.43 10.15 -4.29
CA SER A 162 -15.02 10.59 -5.62
C SER A 162 -14.40 9.46 -6.42
N PHE A 163 -14.62 9.46 -7.76
CA PHE A 163 -13.92 8.54 -8.64
C PHE A 163 -12.40 8.78 -8.67
N ALA A 164 -11.95 10.03 -8.47
CA ALA A 164 -10.54 10.34 -8.24
C ALA A 164 -10.18 10.07 -6.77
N ALA A 165 -10.22 8.80 -6.35
CA ALA A 165 -10.14 8.42 -4.95
C ALA A 165 -8.70 8.37 -4.40
N PHE A 166 -7.69 8.22 -5.25
CA PHE A 166 -6.29 8.05 -4.84
C PHE A 166 -5.42 9.23 -5.29
N SER A 167 -4.44 9.55 -4.47
CA SER A 167 -3.40 10.54 -4.76
C SER A 167 -2.02 9.94 -4.53
N SER A 168 -1.04 10.40 -5.31
CA SER A 168 0.38 10.19 -5.04
C SER A 168 0.84 11.20 -4.01
N ILE A 169 1.42 10.74 -2.91
CA ILE A 169 1.83 11.57 -1.78
C ILE A 169 3.34 11.79 -1.83
N ASN A 170 3.76 13.06 -1.80
CA ASN A 170 5.16 13.49 -1.82
C ASN A 170 5.97 12.92 -3.01
N TYR A 171 5.29 12.51 -4.06
CA TYR A 171 5.89 11.95 -5.27
C TYR A 171 4.97 12.19 -6.48
N PRO A 172 5.49 12.46 -7.68
CA PRO A 172 4.64 12.62 -8.85
C PRO A 172 4.00 11.30 -9.27
N ASP A 173 2.93 11.37 -10.07
CA ASP A 173 2.41 10.20 -10.75
C ASP A 173 3.49 9.63 -11.69
N LEU A 174 3.56 8.31 -11.81
CA LEU A 174 4.49 7.66 -12.75
C LEU A 174 4.08 7.89 -14.20
N ALA A 175 2.79 7.90 -14.43
CA ALA A 175 2.18 8.12 -15.74
C ALA A 175 0.74 8.60 -15.57
N ILE A 176 0.17 9.11 -16.67
CA ILE A 176 -1.26 9.36 -16.82
C ILE A 176 -1.79 8.64 -18.05
N LEU A 177 -3.10 8.37 -18.03
CA LEU A 177 -3.83 7.87 -19.19
C LEU A 177 -4.89 8.89 -19.61
N HIS A 178 -4.95 9.16 -20.89
CA HIS A 178 -5.99 9.94 -21.51
C HIS A 178 -6.50 9.16 -22.75
N ASP A 179 -7.79 8.88 -22.82
CA ASP A 179 -8.40 8.04 -23.85
C ASP A 179 -7.64 6.71 -24.05
N HIS A 180 -7.30 6.03 -22.92
CA HIS A 180 -6.51 4.80 -22.88
C HIS A 180 -5.10 4.91 -23.52
N ARG A 181 -4.57 6.11 -23.67
CA ARG A 181 -3.20 6.36 -24.12
C ARG A 181 -2.33 6.70 -22.94
N LEU A 182 -1.33 5.84 -22.68
CA LEU A 182 -0.37 6.02 -21.60
C LEU A 182 0.65 7.10 -21.96
N MET A 183 0.81 8.06 -21.08
CA MET A 183 1.91 9.04 -21.10
C MET A 183 2.74 8.86 -19.84
N ARG A 184 3.91 8.24 -19.98
CA ARG A 184 4.82 7.98 -18.86
C ARG A 184 5.70 9.19 -18.58
N TYR A 185 5.85 9.53 -17.30
CA TYR A 185 6.72 10.61 -16.81
C TYR A 185 7.99 10.06 -16.18
N ILE A 186 7.91 8.94 -15.43
CA ILE A 186 9.01 8.36 -14.68
C ILE A 186 9.27 6.94 -15.19
N ALA A 187 10.56 6.64 -15.46
CA ALA A 187 10.96 5.29 -15.81
C ALA A 187 10.91 4.39 -14.56
N PRO A 188 10.51 3.11 -14.70
CA PRO A 188 10.53 2.19 -13.58
C PRO A 188 11.96 1.90 -13.13
N ASP A 189 12.14 1.74 -11.82
CA ASP A 189 13.36 1.22 -11.22
C ASP A 189 13.21 -0.29 -11.04
N THR A 190 14.07 -1.06 -11.70
CA THR A 190 13.99 -2.53 -11.71
C THR A 190 15.32 -3.14 -11.36
N LEU A 191 15.30 -4.34 -10.77
CA LEU A 191 16.50 -5.16 -10.56
C LEU A 191 16.69 -6.15 -11.73
N PRO A 192 17.94 -6.66 -11.94
CA PRO A 192 18.18 -7.70 -12.93
C PRO A 192 17.36 -8.97 -12.71
N ALA A 193 16.99 -9.26 -11.46
CA ALA A 193 16.04 -10.29 -11.09
C ALA A 193 15.21 -9.79 -9.89
N PRO A 194 13.88 -9.98 -9.90
CA PRO A 194 13.04 -9.57 -8.79
C PRO A 194 13.30 -10.42 -7.55
N LEU A 195 13.17 -9.80 -6.39
CA LEU A 195 13.26 -10.47 -5.10
C LEU A 195 11.87 -10.71 -4.54
N PHE A 196 11.57 -11.94 -4.14
CA PHE A 196 10.30 -12.33 -3.55
C PHE A 196 10.49 -12.69 -2.09
N TYR A 197 9.66 -12.09 -1.23
CA TYR A 197 9.60 -12.36 0.19
C TYR A 197 8.25 -12.97 0.57
N ASP A 198 8.22 -13.77 1.61
CA ASP A 198 7.04 -14.51 2.07
C ASP A 198 6.77 -14.38 3.57
N LYS A 199 7.44 -13.42 4.22
CA LYS A 199 7.32 -13.21 5.66
C LYS A 199 7.02 -11.76 5.99
N LEU A 200 6.06 -11.58 6.88
CA LEU A 200 5.71 -10.33 7.54
C LEU A 200 5.62 -10.61 9.04
N ASP A 201 6.01 -9.66 9.88
CA ASP A 201 5.75 -9.70 11.31
C ASP A 201 4.59 -8.75 11.64
N GLU A 202 3.53 -9.29 12.19
CA GLU A 202 2.30 -8.53 12.50
C GLU A 202 2.36 -7.77 13.83
N HIS A 203 3.46 -7.90 14.60
CA HIS A 203 3.65 -7.18 15.87
C HIS A 203 4.09 -5.73 15.63
N VAL A 204 3.33 -5.04 14.81
CA VAL A 204 3.46 -3.62 14.49
C VAL A 204 2.15 -2.91 14.81
N ALA A 205 2.19 -1.93 15.68
CA ALA A 205 1.04 -1.09 15.98
C ALA A 205 1.20 0.31 15.36
N LEU A 206 0.07 0.99 15.15
CA LEU A 206 0.02 2.37 14.71
C LEU A 206 -0.89 3.15 15.65
N VAL A 207 -0.42 4.32 16.09
CA VAL A 207 -1.20 5.25 16.88
C VAL A 207 -1.17 6.64 16.27
N LYS A 208 -2.34 7.25 16.13
CA LYS A 208 -2.49 8.66 15.77
C LYS A 208 -2.61 9.48 17.06
N MET A 209 -1.67 10.41 17.24
CA MET A 209 -1.72 11.32 18.37
C MET A 209 -2.89 12.31 18.24
N VAL A 210 -3.57 12.51 19.35
CA VAL A 210 -4.58 13.58 19.49
C VAL A 210 -4.23 14.44 20.71
N PRO A 211 -4.70 15.70 20.81
CA PRO A 211 -4.49 16.49 22.01
C PRO A 211 -5.02 15.77 23.25
N GLY A 212 -4.16 15.58 24.26
CA GLY A 212 -4.50 14.84 25.48
C GLY A 212 -4.39 13.32 25.36
N THR A 213 -3.73 12.77 24.33
CA THR A 213 -3.45 11.31 24.25
C THR A 213 -2.80 10.84 25.54
N ASP A 214 -3.41 9.85 26.19
CA ASP A 214 -2.87 9.24 27.41
C ASP A 214 -1.60 8.45 27.07
N PRO A 215 -0.45 8.74 27.71
CA PRO A 215 0.77 7.98 27.49
C PRO A 215 0.64 6.46 27.72
N GLU A 216 -0.26 6.03 28.59
CA GLU A 216 -0.47 4.61 28.90
C GLU A 216 -1.02 3.82 27.68
N VAL A 217 -1.65 4.51 26.69
CA VAL A 217 -2.04 3.87 25.40
C VAL A 217 -0.80 3.41 24.64
N LEU A 218 0.25 4.24 24.59
CA LEU A 218 1.50 3.88 23.91
C LEU A 218 2.21 2.73 24.65
N ASP A 219 2.20 2.80 25.98
CA ASP A 219 2.76 1.74 26.81
C ASP A 219 2.08 0.39 26.55
N PHE A 220 0.74 0.39 26.56
CA PHE A 220 -0.04 -0.82 26.25
C PHE A 220 0.28 -1.38 24.86
N LEU A 221 0.37 -0.52 23.84
CA LEU A 221 0.69 -0.96 22.48
C LEU A 221 2.10 -1.55 22.41
N LEU A 222 3.09 -0.93 23.06
CA LEU A 222 4.49 -1.37 23.06
C LEU A 222 4.72 -2.66 23.85
N THR A 223 3.91 -2.94 24.86
CA THR A 223 3.99 -4.23 25.57
C THR A 223 3.57 -5.41 24.69
N ARG A 224 2.78 -5.19 23.65
CA ARG A 224 2.20 -6.22 22.78
C ARG A 224 2.83 -6.27 21.38
N ASN A 225 3.59 -5.25 21.00
CA ASN A 225 4.17 -5.14 19.68
C ASN A 225 5.67 -4.93 19.75
N ASP A 226 6.36 -5.27 18.68
CA ASP A 226 7.81 -5.08 18.54
C ASP A 226 8.14 -3.72 17.91
N ALA A 227 7.17 -3.11 17.22
CA ALA A 227 7.25 -1.75 16.70
C ALA A 227 5.97 -0.96 16.94
N LEU A 228 6.13 0.35 17.18
CA LEU A 228 5.03 1.31 17.24
C LEU A 228 5.30 2.45 16.27
N ILE A 229 4.39 2.66 15.33
CA ILE A 229 4.37 3.81 14.44
C ILE A 229 3.52 4.89 15.10
N ILE A 230 4.09 6.09 15.26
CA ILE A 230 3.41 7.22 15.89
C ILE A 230 3.17 8.31 14.83
N GLU A 231 1.92 8.53 14.47
CA GLU A 231 1.53 9.70 13.68
C GLU A 231 1.49 10.94 14.58
N CYS A 232 2.58 11.71 14.53
CA CYS A 232 2.81 12.88 15.37
C CYS A 232 2.13 14.15 14.81
N PHE A 233 2.20 15.23 15.57
CA PHE A 233 1.75 16.55 15.12
C PHE A 233 2.79 17.25 14.24
N GLY A 234 2.31 18.06 13.31
CA GLY A 234 3.16 18.91 12.46
C GLY A 234 4.29 18.13 11.80
N VAL A 235 5.51 18.56 11.95
CA VAL A 235 6.70 17.90 11.37
C VAL A 235 7.22 16.70 12.17
N GLY A 236 6.46 16.18 13.13
CA GLY A 236 6.84 14.97 13.90
C GLY A 236 7.04 15.24 15.40
N GLY A 237 6.49 16.34 15.94
CA GLY A 237 6.58 16.67 17.37
C GLY A 237 5.75 15.76 18.26
N LEU A 238 6.34 15.34 19.40
CA LEU A 238 5.63 14.73 20.51
C LEU A 238 5.35 15.78 21.59
N PRO A 239 4.18 15.73 22.23
CA PRO A 239 3.91 16.64 23.33
C PRO A 239 4.73 16.31 24.59
N SER A 240 5.05 17.34 25.39
CA SER A 240 5.83 17.22 26.62
C SER A 240 4.97 17.31 27.89
N TYR A 241 3.64 17.26 27.77
CA TYR A 241 2.78 17.23 28.96
C TYR A 241 2.97 15.97 29.82
N ASN A 242 2.41 15.93 31.01
CA ASN A 242 2.58 14.85 31.98
C ASN A 242 4.07 14.57 32.28
N ASP A 243 4.83 15.62 32.59
CA ASP A 243 6.25 15.55 32.94
C ASP A 243 7.11 14.77 31.92
N SER A 244 6.80 14.98 30.65
CA SER A 244 7.48 14.29 29.53
C SER A 244 7.32 12.76 29.54
N ARG A 245 6.26 12.24 30.13
CA ARG A 245 5.99 10.80 30.26
C ARG A 245 6.12 10.02 28.95
N LEU A 246 5.70 10.62 27.81
CA LEU A 246 5.85 10.00 26.47
C LEU A 246 7.31 9.72 26.11
N PHE A 247 8.24 10.63 26.48
CA PHE A 247 9.68 10.43 26.23
C PHE A 247 10.27 9.33 27.09
N GLU A 248 9.86 9.28 28.36
CA GLU A 248 10.30 8.21 29.27
C GLU A 248 9.81 6.84 28.79
N LEU A 249 8.58 6.74 28.26
CA LEU A 249 8.06 5.52 27.67
C LEU A 249 8.85 5.11 26.42
N VAL A 250 9.07 6.03 25.48
CA VAL A 250 9.91 5.76 24.29
C VAL A 250 11.29 5.26 24.70
N LYS A 251 11.95 5.94 25.64
CA LYS A 251 13.28 5.56 26.13
C LYS A 251 13.29 4.18 26.79
N ARG A 252 12.31 3.88 27.65
CA ARG A 252 12.19 2.60 28.32
C ARG A 252 12.04 1.46 27.32
N HIS A 253 11.08 1.56 26.41
CA HIS A 253 10.80 0.50 25.46
C HIS A 253 11.90 0.30 24.41
N THR A 254 12.63 1.34 24.04
CA THR A 254 13.80 1.17 23.18
C THR A 254 14.94 0.45 23.89
N VAL A 255 15.13 0.63 25.22
CA VAL A 255 16.06 -0.19 25.99
C VAL A 255 15.65 -1.66 26.01
N GLU A 256 14.34 -1.95 25.95
CA GLU A 256 13.78 -3.29 25.83
C GLU A 256 13.87 -3.86 24.39
N GLY A 257 14.44 -3.10 23.44
CA GLY A 257 14.62 -3.52 22.04
C GLY A 257 13.41 -3.26 21.13
N LYS A 258 12.43 -2.46 21.56
CA LYS A 258 11.27 -2.09 20.74
C LYS A 258 11.63 -0.95 19.79
N PHE A 259 11.03 -0.98 18.60
CA PHE A 259 11.21 0.06 17.58
C PHE A 259 10.11 1.12 17.67
N ILE A 260 10.49 2.37 17.55
CA ILE A 260 9.56 3.49 17.46
C ILE A 260 9.76 4.15 16.11
N VAL A 261 8.71 4.25 15.31
CA VAL A 261 8.75 4.95 14.03
C VAL A 261 7.96 6.24 14.14
N MET A 262 8.66 7.35 13.99
CA MET A 262 8.06 8.68 14.03
C MET A 262 7.64 9.09 12.62
N THR A 263 6.38 9.44 12.45
CA THR A 263 5.81 9.98 11.21
C THR A 263 4.90 11.17 11.52
N THR A 264 4.29 11.74 10.52
CA THR A 264 3.36 12.85 10.69
C THR A 264 1.95 12.48 10.22
N GLN A 265 0.92 13.03 10.89
CA GLN A 265 -0.45 12.96 10.41
C GLN A 265 -0.77 13.97 9.30
N VAL A 266 0.18 14.87 8.99
CA VAL A 266 0.07 15.81 7.87
C VAL A 266 0.42 15.09 6.59
N GLN A 267 -0.46 15.13 5.61
CA GLN A 267 -0.37 14.30 4.41
C GLN A 267 0.83 14.62 3.53
N ASN A 268 1.20 15.90 3.43
CA ASN A 268 2.24 16.37 2.53
C ASN A 268 3.46 16.88 3.30
N GLU A 269 4.63 16.89 2.65
CA GLU A 269 5.93 17.39 3.11
C GLU A 269 6.68 16.45 4.06
N GLY A 270 5.97 15.54 4.76
CA GLY A 270 6.59 14.53 5.62
C GLY A 270 6.99 15.03 7.00
N SER A 271 7.78 14.23 7.71
CA SER A 271 8.32 14.54 9.05
C SER A 271 9.76 15.03 8.98
N ASP A 272 10.16 15.84 9.97
CA ASP A 272 11.53 16.27 10.23
C ASP A 272 11.76 16.43 11.74
N LEU A 273 12.31 15.41 12.37
CA LEU A 273 12.60 15.40 13.81
C LEU A 273 13.72 16.39 14.19
N SER A 274 14.46 16.93 13.24
CA SER A 274 15.55 17.87 13.54
C SER A 274 15.05 19.28 13.88
N VAL A 275 13.80 19.61 13.57
CA VAL A 275 13.24 20.96 13.76
C VAL A 275 13.11 21.33 15.24
N TYR A 276 12.79 20.37 16.11
CA TYR A 276 12.56 20.64 17.54
C TYR A 276 13.64 19.99 18.41
N SER A 277 14.02 20.67 19.50
CA SER A 277 15.03 20.17 20.46
C SER A 277 14.69 18.79 21.02
N VAL A 278 13.42 18.53 21.19
CA VAL A 278 12.86 17.26 21.63
C VAL A 278 13.12 16.13 20.63
N GLY A 279 12.99 16.38 19.33
CA GLY A 279 13.31 15.44 18.27
C GLY A 279 14.79 15.08 18.23
N HIS A 280 15.66 16.04 18.50
CA HIS A 280 17.11 15.80 18.56
C HIS A 280 17.52 14.74 19.59
N SER A 281 16.88 14.72 20.76
CA SER A 281 17.15 13.70 21.78
C SER A 281 16.69 12.31 21.37
N LEU A 282 15.61 12.22 20.59
CA LEU A 282 15.08 10.96 20.07
C LEU A 282 15.94 10.43 18.89
N LYS A 283 16.41 11.31 18.03
CA LYS A 283 17.21 10.97 16.83
C LYS A 283 18.55 10.30 17.15
N SER A 284 19.09 10.50 18.37
CA SER A 284 20.31 9.82 18.82
C SER A 284 20.10 8.34 19.17
N ASN A 285 18.85 7.91 19.32
CA ASN A 285 18.50 6.52 19.64
C ASN A 285 18.32 5.72 18.35
N PRO A 286 19.14 4.67 18.09
CA PRO A 286 19.07 3.90 16.84
C PRO A 286 17.77 3.10 16.65
N LEU A 287 16.98 2.93 17.70
CA LEU A 287 15.68 2.27 17.64
C LEU A 287 14.51 3.26 17.46
N VAL A 288 14.80 4.55 17.40
CA VAL A 288 13.83 5.57 17.01
C VAL A 288 14.10 5.95 15.55
N LEU A 289 13.21 5.53 14.68
CA LEU A 289 13.31 5.71 13.24
C LEU A 289 12.42 6.87 12.80
N GLU A 290 12.79 7.54 11.74
CA GLU A 290 12.01 8.60 11.13
C GLU A 290 11.49 8.16 9.77
N ALA A 291 10.19 8.37 9.52
CA ALA A 291 9.54 7.96 8.28
C ALA A 291 9.70 8.98 7.14
N TYR A 292 10.18 10.18 7.44
CA TYR A 292 10.33 11.27 6.48
C TYR A 292 9.04 11.52 5.67
N ASP A 293 9.11 11.41 4.34
CA ASP A 293 8.05 11.71 3.40
C ASP A 293 7.20 10.49 2.99
N MET A 294 7.39 9.34 3.66
CA MET A 294 6.63 8.12 3.39
C MET A 294 5.16 8.25 3.78
N THR A 295 4.29 7.56 3.05
CA THR A 295 2.89 7.40 3.48
C THR A 295 2.80 6.46 4.69
N THR A 296 1.79 6.64 5.54
CA THR A 296 1.54 5.76 6.69
C THR A 296 1.38 4.30 6.25
N GLU A 297 0.70 4.08 5.13
CA GLU A 297 0.48 2.76 4.54
C GLU A 297 1.81 2.09 4.17
N ALA A 298 2.73 2.85 3.59
CA ALA A 298 4.06 2.36 3.23
C ALA A 298 4.94 2.09 4.45
N VAL A 299 4.91 2.97 5.46
CA VAL A 299 5.64 2.78 6.72
C VAL A 299 5.18 1.50 7.42
N TYR A 300 3.85 1.32 7.53
CA TYR A 300 3.26 0.15 8.19
C TYR A 300 3.67 -1.16 7.52
N ALA A 301 3.51 -1.23 6.20
CA ALA A 301 3.88 -2.41 5.42
C ALA A 301 5.40 -2.68 5.46
N LYS A 302 6.23 -1.62 5.38
CA LYS A 302 7.69 -1.73 5.44
C LYS A 302 8.16 -2.26 6.79
N MET A 303 7.60 -1.78 7.89
CA MET A 303 7.95 -2.27 9.23
C MET A 303 7.61 -3.74 9.42
N MET A 304 6.42 -4.18 8.99
CA MET A 304 6.07 -5.60 9.00
C MET A 304 7.05 -6.45 8.17
N TRP A 305 7.42 -5.95 6.99
CA TRP A 305 8.39 -6.64 6.13
C TRP A 305 9.76 -6.71 6.79
N ILE A 306 10.31 -5.60 7.30
CA ILE A 306 11.63 -5.56 7.94
C ILE A 306 11.68 -6.52 9.14
N LEU A 307 10.71 -6.46 10.05
CA LEU A 307 10.64 -7.32 11.23
C LEU A 307 10.48 -8.80 10.86
N GLY A 308 9.81 -9.08 9.74
CA GLY A 308 9.68 -10.44 9.21
C GLY A 308 10.98 -11.02 8.67
N GLN A 309 11.94 -10.18 8.23
CA GLN A 309 13.25 -10.64 7.75
C GLN A 309 14.26 -10.75 8.90
N THR A 310 14.40 -9.70 9.70
CA THR A 310 15.36 -9.67 10.83
C THR A 310 15.07 -8.52 11.79
N LYS A 311 15.30 -8.78 13.08
CA LYS A 311 15.25 -7.74 14.12
C LYS A 311 16.62 -7.07 14.32
N ASP A 312 17.70 -7.73 13.93
CA ASP A 312 19.09 -7.29 14.25
C ASP A 312 19.65 -6.23 13.30
N GLN A 313 19.09 -6.09 12.08
CA GLN A 313 19.60 -5.21 11.03
C GLN A 313 18.82 -3.91 10.85
N ILE A 314 17.73 -3.70 11.58
CA ILE A 314 16.82 -2.57 11.36
C ILE A 314 17.49 -1.21 11.62
N GLY A 315 18.38 -1.12 12.61
CA GLY A 315 19.13 0.10 12.90
C GLY A 315 20.07 0.58 11.76
N ARG A 316 20.23 -0.24 10.72
CA ARG A 316 21.04 0.07 9.54
C ARG A 316 20.19 0.30 8.27
N ALA A 317 18.93 -0.10 8.30
CA ALA A 317 17.99 0.13 7.21
C ALA A 317 17.31 1.47 7.46
N HIS A 318 17.68 2.51 6.72
CA HIS A 318 16.94 3.75 6.70
C HIS A 318 15.52 3.45 6.21
N VAL A 319 14.54 3.74 7.05
CA VAL A 319 13.10 3.57 6.77
C VAL A 319 12.64 4.60 5.75
#